data_d540c799219febd96b9cf75a72dabc2c
#
_entry.id   d540c799219febd96b9cf75a72dabc2c
#
_cell.length_a   1.000
_cell.length_b   1.000
_cell.length_c   1.000
_cell.angle_alpha   90.00
_cell.angle_beta   90.00
_cell.angle_gamma   90.00
#
_symmetry.space_group_name_H-M   'P 1'
#
loop_
_entity.id
_entity.type
_entity.pdbx_description
1 polymer ?
#
loop_
_entity_poly.entity_id
_entity_poly.type
_entity_poly.pdbx_seq_one_letter_code
_entity_poly.pdbx_strand_id
1 'polypeptide(L)'
;MTVILASKSVARRAVLDGAGVAYEAVVAGVDEDAVKVELLARGASPSDVADTLAELKAIRISRTRPGFVIGADQTLDLNGHLYDKAEDVAAARERLKLLRNKTHKLHSAVVVARDGVPIWREVVTATLTMRDFSDAFLEAYLASEGDAALGSVGCYRLEGPGSQLFSEIDGDYFAILGLPLMGLLELLRQHREIAS
;
A
#
# COMPACT_ATOMS: atom_id res chain seq x y z
N MET A 1 24.30 -7.05 -3.25
CA MET A 1 23.31 -8.15 -3.46
C MET A 1 22.12 -7.56 -4.20
N THR A 2 21.16 -8.37 -4.64
CA THR A 2 20.01 -7.87 -5.42
C THR A 2 18.87 -7.51 -4.49
N VAL A 3 18.29 -6.30 -4.65
CA VAL A 3 17.03 -5.92 -4.03
C VAL A 3 15.89 -6.35 -4.95
N ILE A 4 14.87 -6.99 -4.41
CA ILE A 4 13.71 -7.49 -5.15
C ILE A 4 12.45 -6.91 -4.53
N LEU A 5 11.58 -6.30 -5.34
CA LEU A 5 10.26 -5.85 -4.90
C LEU A 5 9.21 -6.90 -5.30
N ALA A 6 8.64 -7.59 -4.32
CA ALA A 6 7.59 -8.60 -4.50
C ALA A 6 6.20 -7.95 -4.67
N SER A 7 6.05 -7.07 -5.67
CA SER A 7 4.83 -6.30 -5.91
C SER A 7 4.65 -5.90 -7.37
N LYS A 8 3.39 -5.92 -7.83
CA LYS A 8 2.97 -5.35 -9.11
C LYS A 8 2.52 -3.87 -9.03
N SER A 9 2.49 -3.29 -7.83
CA SER A 9 1.99 -1.92 -7.59
C SER A 9 2.86 -0.88 -8.30
N VAL A 10 2.23 -0.08 -9.16
CA VAL A 10 2.88 1.03 -9.87
C VAL A 10 3.36 2.11 -8.87
N ALA A 11 2.54 2.43 -7.87
CA ALA A 11 2.89 3.42 -6.86
C ALA A 11 4.13 3.02 -6.06
N ARG A 12 4.23 1.77 -5.60
CA ARG A 12 5.41 1.28 -4.87
C ARG A 12 6.69 1.31 -5.71
N ARG A 13 6.56 0.97 -7.00
CA ARG A 13 7.71 1.09 -7.93
C ARG A 13 8.13 2.56 -8.07
N ALA A 14 7.19 3.47 -8.29
CA ALA A 14 7.47 4.89 -8.41
C ALA A 14 8.15 5.46 -7.15
N VAL A 15 7.79 4.98 -5.95
CA VAL A 15 8.45 5.36 -4.70
C VAL A 15 9.92 4.92 -4.69
N LEU A 16 10.23 3.67 -5.05
CA LEU A 16 11.61 3.17 -5.11
C LEU A 16 12.42 3.82 -6.24
N ASP A 17 11.81 4.01 -7.41
CA ASP A 17 12.42 4.70 -8.55
C ASP A 17 12.79 6.15 -8.19
N GLY A 18 11.86 6.87 -7.55
CA GLY A 18 12.08 8.23 -7.07
C GLY A 18 13.17 8.34 -5.99
N ALA A 19 13.37 7.27 -5.21
CA ALA A 19 14.43 7.16 -4.22
C ALA A 19 15.78 6.70 -4.81
N GLY A 20 15.85 6.40 -6.11
CA GLY A 20 17.06 5.91 -6.77
C GLY A 20 17.50 4.51 -6.33
N VAL A 21 16.60 3.72 -5.78
CA VAL A 21 16.88 2.34 -5.37
C VAL A 21 16.80 1.43 -6.59
N ALA A 22 17.89 0.76 -6.91
CA ALA A 22 17.88 -0.28 -7.96
C ALA A 22 17.25 -1.57 -7.43
N TYR A 23 16.24 -2.09 -8.12
CA TYR A 23 15.54 -3.31 -7.73
C TYR A 23 15.04 -4.09 -8.95
N GLU A 24 14.72 -5.35 -8.73
CA GLU A 24 13.94 -6.17 -9.67
C GLU A 24 12.51 -6.33 -9.16
N ALA A 25 11.50 -6.13 -10.03
CA ALA A 25 10.10 -6.32 -9.66
C ALA A 25 9.62 -7.71 -10.01
N VAL A 26 9.05 -8.43 -9.04
CA VAL A 26 8.52 -9.79 -9.20
C VAL A 26 7.12 -9.89 -8.62
N VAL A 27 6.21 -10.60 -9.28
CA VAL A 27 4.86 -10.84 -8.74
C VAL A 27 4.91 -12.00 -7.75
N ALA A 28 4.46 -11.78 -6.52
CA ALA A 28 4.52 -12.78 -5.47
C ALA A 28 3.57 -13.98 -5.68
N GLY A 29 2.43 -13.77 -6.34
CA GLY A 29 1.45 -14.83 -6.61
C GLY A 29 0.78 -15.40 -5.33
N VAL A 30 0.62 -14.58 -4.30
CA VAL A 30 -0.12 -14.92 -3.08
C VAL A 30 -1.62 -14.81 -3.37
N ASP A 31 -2.41 -15.75 -2.87
CA ASP A 31 -3.87 -15.66 -2.86
C ASP A 31 -4.29 -14.73 -1.71
N GLU A 32 -4.32 -13.42 -2.02
CA GLU A 32 -4.56 -12.39 -1.00
C GLU A 32 -5.98 -12.48 -0.44
N ASP A 33 -6.97 -12.87 -1.25
CA ASP A 33 -8.37 -12.91 -0.83
C ASP A 33 -8.62 -14.05 0.15
N ALA A 34 -8.07 -15.24 -0.11
CA ALA A 34 -8.15 -16.37 0.83
C ALA A 34 -7.50 -16.02 2.18
N VAL A 35 -6.33 -15.36 2.15
CA VAL A 35 -5.62 -14.93 3.38
C VAL A 35 -6.45 -13.90 4.17
N LYS A 36 -7.03 -12.90 3.51
CA LYS A 36 -7.89 -11.89 4.16
C LYS A 36 -9.10 -12.54 4.83
N VAL A 37 -9.81 -13.41 4.11
CA VAL A 37 -10.97 -14.12 4.66
C VAL A 37 -10.61 -14.88 5.93
N GLU A 38 -9.49 -15.61 5.92
CA GLU A 38 -9.03 -16.37 7.09
C GLU A 38 -8.67 -15.45 8.27
N LEU A 39 -7.91 -14.39 8.02
CA LEU A 39 -7.47 -13.45 9.06
C LEU A 39 -8.64 -12.70 9.69
N LEU A 40 -9.56 -12.18 8.87
CA LEU A 40 -10.75 -11.47 9.35
C LEU A 40 -11.69 -12.38 10.14
N ALA A 41 -11.83 -13.64 9.75
CA ALA A 41 -12.61 -14.65 10.50
C ALA A 41 -12.02 -14.92 11.91
N ARG A 42 -10.72 -14.68 12.09
CA ARG A 42 -10.02 -14.79 13.39
C ARG A 42 -9.98 -13.46 14.17
N GLY A 43 -10.61 -12.40 13.66
CA GLY A 43 -10.67 -11.10 14.32
C GLY A 43 -9.40 -10.25 14.13
N ALA A 44 -8.57 -10.54 13.12
CA ALA A 44 -7.41 -9.72 12.81
C ALA A 44 -7.83 -8.30 12.41
N SER A 45 -7.07 -7.30 12.86
CA SER A 45 -7.28 -5.91 12.47
C SER A 45 -6.84 -5.66 11.02
N PRO A 46 -7.31 -4.59 10.36
CA PRO A 46 -6.79 -4.20 9.04
C PRO A 46 -5.26 -4.04 9.00
N SER A 47 -4.65 -3.57 10.09
CA SER A 47 -3.19 -3.47 10.24
C SER A 47 -2.52 -4.84 10.23
N ASP A 48 -3.07 -5.84 10.96
CA ASP A 48 -2.53 -7.21 10.99
C ASP A 48 -2.62 -7.87 9.62
N VAL A 49 -3.70 -7.58 8.88
CA VAL A 49 -3.88 -8.09 7.51
C VAL A 49 -2.79 -7.53 6.59
N ALA A 50 -2.51 -6.22 6.64
CA ALA A 50 -1.47 -5.60 5.83
C ALA A 50 -0.08 -6.21 6.13
N ASP A 51 0.28 -6.37 7.42
CA ASP A 51 1.57 -6.95 7.83
C ASP A 51 1.70 -8.40 7.37
N THR A 52 0.67 -9.22 7.58
CA THR A 52 0.68 -10.63 7.18
C THR A 52 0.82 -10.79 5.66
N LEU A 53 0.09 -10.00 4.87
CA LEU A 53 0.18 -10.05 3.41
C LEU A 53 1.56 -9.58 2.91
N ALA A 54 2.13 -8.53 3.52
CA ALA A 54 3.49 -8.09 3.21
C ALA A 54 4.52 -9.20 3.50
N GLU A 55 4.41 -9.87 4.65
CA GLU A 55 5.28 -10.97 5.03
C GLU A 55 5.18 -12.16 4.06
N LEU A 56 3.97 -12.59 3.74
CA LEU A 56 3.76 -13.72 2.83
C LEU A 56 4.34 -13.44 1.44
N LYS A 57 4.19 -12.21 0.93
CA LYS A 57 4.79 -11.78 -0.34
C LYS A 57 6.33 -11.84 -0.29
N ALA A 58 6.93 -11.32 0.77
CA ALA A 58 8.37 -11.33 0.95
C ALA A 58 8.93 -12.74 1.06
N ILE A 59 8.37 -13.56 1.96
CA ILE A 59 8.82 -14.94 2.21
C ILE A 59 8.71 -15.80 0.94
N ARG A 60 7.58 -15.71 0.24
CA ARG A 60 7.33 -16.55 -0.95
C ARG A 60 8.40 -16.37 -2.02
N ILE A 61 8.82 -15.15 -2.28
CA ILE A 61 9.85 -14.87 -3.29
C ILE A 61 11.26 -15.18 -2.73
N SER A 62 11.54 -14.83 -1.47
CA SER A 62 12.88 -15.03 -0.88
C SER A 62 13.28 -16.50 -0.69
N ARG A 63 12.31 -17.43 -0.74
CA ARG A 63 12.61 -18.88 -0.73
C ARG A 63 13.23 -19.37 -2.04
N THR A 64 13.04 -18.67 -3.13
CA THR A 64 13.48 -19.08 -4.48
C THR A 64 14.44 -18.10 -5.14
N ARG A 65 14.56 -16.90 -4.58
CA ARG A 65 15.38 -15.81 -5.12
C ARG A 65 16.33 -15.29 -4.06
N PRO A 66 17.65 -15.34 -4.29
CA PRO A 66 18.64 -14.80 -3.35
C PRO A 66 18.58 -13.27 -3.34
N GLY A 67 18.84 -12.66 -2.19
CA GLY A 67 18.88 -11.20 -2.02
C GLY A 67 17.89 -10.70 -0.98
N PHE A 68 17.65 -9.38 -0.97
CA PHE A 68 16.71 -8.70 -0.08
C PHE A 68 15.36 -8.57 -0.77
N VAL A 69 14.39 -9.32 -0.31
CA VAL A 69 13.05 -9.32 -0.89
C VAL A 69 12.11 -8.44 -0.08
N ILE A 70 11.64 -7.37 -0.69
CA ILE A 70 10.69 -6.41 -0.14
C ILE A 70 9.27 -6.88 -0.48
N GLY A 71 8.51 -7.32 0.51
CA GLY A 71 7.07 -7.50 0.42
C GLY A 71 6.37 -6.29 1.01
N ALA A 72 5.29 -5.84 0.41
CA ALA A 72 4.52 -4.72 0.93
C ALA A 72 3.02 -4.91 0.66
N ASP A 73 2.22 -4.44 1.60
CA ASP A 73 0.76 -4.40 1.46
C ASP A 73 0.20 -3.13 2.08
N GLN A 74 -1.02 -2.78 1.68
CA GLN A 74 -1.74 -1.63 2.25
C GLN A 74 -3.22 -1.95 2.35
N THR A 75 -3.80 -1.65 3.50
CA THR A 75 -5.24 -1.77 3.77
C THR A 75 -5.85 -0.42 4.08
N LEU A 76 -7.10 -0.23 3.69
CA LEU A 76 -7.93 0.89 4.12
C LEU A 76 -8.84 0.43 5.25
N ASP A 77 -8.81 1.18 6.35
CA ASP A 77 -9.63 0.98 7.54
C ASP A 77 -10.61 2.15 7.70
N LEU A 78 -11.89 1.85 7.62
CA LEU A 78 -12.95 2.78 8.01
C LEU A 78 -13.71 2.18 9.18
N ASN A 79 -13.48 2.70 10.39
CA ASN A 79 -14.12 2.24 11.64
C ASN A 79 -13.92 0.74 11.93
N GLY A 80 -12.74 0.20 11.68
CA GLY A 80 -12.40 -1.21 11.89
C GLY A 80 -12.80 -2.15 10.73
N HIS A 81 -13.43 -1.61 9.68
CA HIS A 81 -13.76 -2.38 8.49
C HIS A 81 -12.67 -2.20 7.42
N LEU A 82 -12.16 -3.33 6.94
CA LEU A 82 -11.22 -3.38 5.82
C LEU A 82 -11.97 -3.20 4.49
N TYR A 83 -11.39 -2.38 3.62
CA TYR A 83 -11.88 -2.18 2.26
C TYR A 83 -10.80 -2.50 1.23
N ASP A 84 -11.15 -3.33 0.27
CA ASP A 84 -10.31 -3.71 -0.86
C ASP A 84 -10.36 -2.68 -2.00
N LYS A 85 -9.53 -2.87 -3.02
CA LYS A 85 -9.60 -2.07 -4.24
C LYS A 85 -10.97 -2.22 -4.89
N ALA A 86 -11.44 -1.15 -5.51
CA ALA A 86 -12.65 -1.20 -6.30
C ALA A 86 -12.41 -2.00 -7.60
N GLU A 87 -13.43 -2.75 -8.01
CA GLU A 87 -13.36 -3.57 -9.23
C GLU A 87 -13.52 -2.72 -10.49
N ASP A 88 -14.31 -1.65 -10.39
CA ASP A 88 -14.59 -0.73 -11.49
C ASP A 88 -14.86 0.71 -11.00
N VAL A 89 -15.05 1.63 -11.95
CA VAL A 89 -15.30 3.04 -11.66
C VAL A 89 -16.63 3.26 -10.90
N ALA A 90 -17.63 2.39 -11.07
CA ALA A 90 -18.88 2.50 -10.33
C ALA A 90 -18.65 2.15 -8.84
N ALA A 91 -17.93 1.09 -8.56
CA ALA A 91 -17.51 0.72 -7.21
C ALA A 91 -16.59 1.78 -6.58
N ALA A 92 -15.69 2.38 -7.37
CA ALA A 92 -14.84 3.50 -6.93
C ALA A 92 -15.66 4.73 -6.54
N ARG A 93 -16.70 5.07 -7.31
CA ARG A 93 -17.65 6.14 -6.99
C ARG A 93 -18.32 5.92 -5.65
N GLU A 94 -18.86 4.73 -5.43
CA GLU A 94 -19.51 4.40 -4.14
C GLU A 94 -18.51 4.40 -2.98
N ARG A 95 -17.27 3.95 -3.19
CA ARG A 95 -16.20 4.05 -2.19
C ARG A 95 -15.91 5.50 -1.82
N LEU A 96 -15.75 6.39 -2.78
CA LEU A 96 -15.47 7.81 -2.52
C LEU A 96 -16.65 8.52 -1.86
N LYS A 97 -17.90 8.19 -2.23
CA LYS A 97 -19.10 8.66 -1.50
C LYS A 97 -19.13 8.17 -0.05
N LEU A 98 -18.76 6.91 0.17
CA LEU A 98 -18.68 6.34 1.53
C LEU A 98 -17.66 7.07 2.39
N LEU A 99 -16.50 7.44 1.81
CA LEU A 99 -15.40 8.12 2.52
C LEU A 99 -15.60 9.63 2.65
N ARG A 100 -16.49 10.25 1.84
CA ARG A 100 -16.79 11.69 1.87
C ARG A 100 -17.15 12.15 3.28
N ASN A 101 -16.55 13.26 3.73
CA ASN A 101 -16.74 13.85 5.06
C ASN A 101 -16.46 12.87 6.21
N LYS A 102 -15.52 11.93 6.01
CA LYS A 102 -15.11 10.97 7.04
C LYS A 102 -13.61 10.86 7.13
N THR A 103 -13.18 10.44 8.30
CA THR A 103 -11.79 10.07 8.60
C THR A 103 -11.64 8.58 8.44
N HIS A 104 -10.61 8.16 7.73
CA HIS A 104 -10.21 6.77 7.57
C HIS A 104 -8.70 6.61 7.76
N LYS A 105 -8.24 5.38 7.91
CA LYS A 105 -6.82 5.07 8.05
C LYS A 105 -6.32 4.24 6.88
N LEU A 106 -5.06 4.45 6.53
CA LEU A 106 -4.28 3.54 5.70
C LEU A 106 -3.23 2.88 6.59
N HIS A 107 -3.19 1.55 6.59
CA HIS A 107 -2.12 0.79 7.22
C HIS A 107 -1.23 0.24 6.11
N SER A 108 0.01 0.72 6.06
CA SER A 108 1.00 0.33 5.05
C SER A 108 2.10 -0.47 5.70
N ALA A 109 2.20 -1.73 5.32
CA ALA A 109 3.20 -2.66 5.83
C ALA A 109 4.30 -2.91 4.80
N VAL A 110 5.51 -3.00 5.28
CA VAL A 110 6.67 -3.45 4.54
C VAL A 110 7.44 -4.50 5.36
N VAL A 111 7.75 -5.61 4.73
CA VAL A 111 8.55 -6.68 5.30
C VAL A 111 9.69 -6.98 4.36
N VAL A 112 10.90 -7.08 4.89
CA VAL A 112 12.06 -7.55 4.14
C VAL A 112 12.40 -8.95 4.59
N ALA A 113 12.50 -9.87 3.62
CA ALA A 113 12.89 -11.26 3.87
C ALA A 113 14.16 -11.63 3.09
N ARG A 114 14.91 -12.56 3.64
CA ARG A 114 16.10 -13.16 3.03
C ARG A 114 16.09 -14.66 3.33
N ASP A 115 16.37 -15.46 2.31
CA ASP A 115 16.46 -16.93 2.43
C ASP A 115 15.22 -17.57 3.09
N GLY A 116 14.02 -17.01 2.80
CA GLY A 116 12.74 -17.47 3.35
C GLY A 116 12.43 -17.00 4.76
N VAL A 117 13.26 -16.14 5.37
CA VAL A 117 13.08 -15.63 6.74
C VAL A 117 12.90 -14.13 6.74
N PRO A 118 11.85 -13.58 7.42
CA PRO A 118 11.73 -12.14 7.62
C PRO A 118 12.88 -11.64 8.50
N ILE A 119 13.56 -10.58 8.05
CA ILE A 119 14.69 -9.98 8.77
C ILE A 119 14.37 -8.59 9.31
N TRP A 120 13.32 -7.95 8.79
CA TRP A 120 12.87 -6.64 9.23
C TRP A 120 11.41 -6.40 8.78
N ARG A 121 10.69 -5.60 9.56
CA ARG A 121 9.33 -5.14 9.22
C ARG A 121 9.02 -3.78 9.81
N GLU A 122 8.10 -3.08 9.18
CA GLU A 122 7.52 -1.84 9.67
C GLU A 122 6.07 -1.73 9.18
N VAL A 123 5.18 -1.27 10.07
CA VAL A 123 3.80 -0.90 9.71
C VAL A 123 3.59 0.55 10.10
N VAL A 124 3.24 1.37 9.11
CA VAL A 124 2.95 2.80 9.30
C VAL A 124 1.48 3.06 9.04
N THR A 125 0.85 3.78 9.96
CA THR A 125 -0.55 4.20 9.84
C THR A 125 -0.60 5.69 9.49
N ALA A 126 -1.35 6.02 8.44
CA ALA A 126 -1.73 7.39 8.12
C ALA A 126 -3.23 7.58 8.35
N THR A 127 -3.61 8.75 8.84
CA THR A 127 -5.01 9.14 9.07
C THR A 127 -5.37 10.25 8.09
N LEU A 128 -6.42 10.04 7.29
CA LEU A 128 -6.84 10.96 6.25
C LEU A 128 -8.31 11.33 6.45
N THR A 129 -8.62 12.62 6.41
CA THR A 129 -9.99 13.13 6.50
C THR A 129 -10.40 13.70 5.15
N MET A 130 -11.41 13.07 4.52
CA MET A 130 -11.96 13.61 3.29
C MET A 130 -12.88 14.81 3.59
N ARG A 131 -12.78 15.85 2.75
CA ARG A 131 -13.70 16.99 2.80
C ARG A 131 -15.09 16.59 2.28
N ASP A 132 -16.07 17.43 2.54
CA ASP A 132 -17.41 17.32 1.95
C ASP A 132 -17.40 17.89 0.52
N PHE A 133 -16.98 17.06 -0.44
CA PHE A 133 -16.95 17.44 -1.86
C PHE A 133 -18.30 17.16 -2.53
N SER A 134 -18.64 17.94 -3.56
CA SER A 134 -19.88 17.77 -4.33
C SER A 134 -19.83 16.55 -5.26
N ASP A 135 -21.01 16.07 -5.69
CA ASP A 135 -21.09 15.02 -6.72
C ASP A 135 -20.48 15.47 -8.05
N ALA A 136 -20.65 16.75 -8.41
CA ALA A 136 -20.00 17.28 -9.62
C ALA A 136 -18.47 17.20 -9.56
N PHE A 137 -17.87 17.49 -8.39
CA PHE A 137 -16.43 17.31 -8.20
C PHE A 137 -16.04 15.85 -8.29
N LEU A 138 -16.79 14.94 -7.66
CA LEU A 138 -16.54 13.50 -7.71
C LEU A 138 -16.53 12.97 -9.15
N GLU A 139 -17.53 13.33 -9.96
CA GLU A 139 -17.58 12.90 -11.36
C GLU A 139 -16.43 13.47 -12.20
N ALA A 140 -16.07 14.74 -11.99
CA ALA A 140 -14.91 15.33 -12.66
C ALA A 140 -13.59 14.63 -12.26
N TYR A 141 -13.43 14.31 -10.98
CA TYR A 141 -12.27 13.56 -10.47
C TYR A 141 -12.19 12.18 -11.13
N LEU A 142 -13.27 11.39 -11.10
CA LEU A 142 -13.28 10.04 -11.68
C LEU A 142 -13.07 10.08 -13.20
N ALA A 143 -13.61 11.11 -13.90
CA ALA A 143 -13.37 11.29 -15.31
C ALA A 143 -11.90 11.60 -15.62
N SER A 144 -11.20 12.33 -14.75
CA SER A 144 -9.79 12.66 -14.94
C SER A 144 -8.83 11.53 -14.60
N GLU A 145 -9.13 10.73 -13.56
CA GLU A 145 -8.28 9.63 -13.12
C GLU A 145 -8.55 8.32 -13.88
N GLY A 146 -9.78 8.09 -14.30
CA GLY A 146 -10.17 6.85 -14.97
C GLY A 146 -9.76 5.60 -14.17
N ASP A 147 -9.19 4.61 -14.85
CA ASP A 147 -8.76 3.35 -14.24
C ASP A 147 -7.59 3.53 -13.26
N ALA A 148 -6.87 4.65 -13.30
CA ALA A 148 -5.79 4.91 -12.33
C ALA A 148 -6.30 4.99 -10.90
N ALA A 149 -7.55 5.44 -10.68
CA ALA A 149 -8.20 5.45 -9.36
C ALA A 149 -8.35 4.04 -8.77
N LEU A 150 -8.51 3.01 -9.61
CA LEU A 150 -8.66 1.61 -9.19
C LEU A 150 -7.35 1.00 -8.66
N GLY A 151 -6.24 1.68 -8.90
CA GLY A 151 -4.91 1.24 -8.47
C GLY A 151 -4.70 1.26 -6.95
N SER A 152 -5.49 2.04 -6.20
CA SER A 152 -5.41 2.20 -4.74
C SER A 152 -6.65 1.70 -4.01
N VAL A 153 -6.50 1.31 -2.75
CA VAL A 153 -7.60 0.81 -1.89
C VAL A 153 -8.64 1.89 -1.57
N GLY A 154 -8.25 3.17 -1.61
CA GLY A 154 -9.12 4.31 -1.36
C GLY A 154 -9.72 4.93 -2.62
N CYS A 155 -9.37 4.43 -3.80
CA CYS A 155 -9.76 4.97 -5.09
C CYS A 155 -9.30 6.43 -5.32
N TYR A 156 -8.15 6.79 -4.70
CA TYR A 156 -7.53 8.10 -4.87
C TYR A 156 -6.01 7.98 -5.01
N ARG A 157 -5.42 8.98 -5.63
CA ARG A 157 -3.97 9.13 -5.78
C ARG A 157 -3.56 10.49 -5.22
N LEU A 158 -2.77 10.47 -4.13
CA LEU A 158 -2.36 11.69 -3.44
C LEU A 158 -1.37 12.52 -4.27
N GLU A 159 -0.60 11.87 -5.12
CA GLU A 159 0.35 12.47 -6.06
C GLU A 159 -0.31 13.18 -7.26
N GLY A 160 -1.64 13.15 -7.33
CA GLY A 160 -2.43 13.75 -8.40
C GLY A 160 -3.63 14.55 -7.89
N PRO A 161 -4.68 14.73 -8.73
CA PRO A 161 -5.91 15.43 -8.37
C PRO A 161 -6.61 14.90 -7.12
N GLY A 162 -6.33 13.66 -6.73
CA GLY A 162 -6.85 13.05 -5.51
C GLY A 162 -6.47 13.77 -4.23
N SER A 163 -5.39 14.58 -4.25
CA SER A 163 -5.04 15.45 -3.11
C SER A 163 -6.15 16.43 -2.74
N GLN A 164 -6.98 16.85 -3.71
CA GLN A 164 -8.09 17.75 -3.50
C GLN A 164 -9.29 17.13 -2.75
N LEU A 165 -9.30 15.80 -2.56
CA LEU A 165 -10.37 15.11 -1.82
C LEU A 165 -10.27 15.32 -0.31
N PHE A 166 -9.13 15.78 0.20
CA PHE A 166 -8.83 15.82 1.64
C PHE A 166 -8.93 17.22 2.23
N SER A 167 -9.38 17.27 3.47
CA SER A 167 -9.27 18.46 4.35
C SER A 167 -8.08 18.36 5.30
N GLU A 168 -7.66 17.12 5.64
CA GLU A 168 -6.57 16.87 6.57
C GLU A 168 -5.88 15.54 6.22
N ILE A 169 -4.56 15.53 6.34
CA ILE A 169 -3.72 14.33 6.17
C ILE A 169 -2.70 14.34 7.30
N ASP A 170 -2.71 13.30 8.12
CA ASP A 170 -1.74 13.06 9.20
C ASP A 170 -1.04 11.71 8.94
N GLY A 171 0.24 11.74 8.63
CA GLY A 171 1.03 10.54 8.36
C GLY A 171 2.14 10.75 7.35
N ASP A 172 2.92 9.69 7.17
CA ASP A 172 4.04 9.67 6.23
C ASP A 172 3.56 9.59 4.76
N TYR A 173 4.09 10.47 3.92
CA TYR A 173 3.71 10.56 2.51
C TYR A 173 3.97 9.24 1.76
N PHE A 174 5.13 8.63 1.96
CA PHE A 174 5.50 7.40 1.25
C PHE A 174 4.64 6.21 1.72
N ALA A 175 4.32 6.17 3.02
CA ALA A 175 3.38 5.18 3.55
C ALA A 175 1.99 5.33 2.92
N ILE A 176 1.49 6.55 2.70
CA ILE A 176 0.22 6.78 1.99
C ILE A 176 0.29 6.22 0.55
N LEU A 177 1.42 6.34 -0.13
CA LEU A 177 1.65 5.73 -1.45
C LEU A 177 1.82 4.20 -1.39
N GLY A 178 1.80 3.62 -0.19
CA GLY A 178 1.79 2.18 0.04
C GLY A 178 3.14 1.52 0.28
N LEU A 179 4.19 2.32 0.55
CA LEU A 179 5.51 1.81 0.93
C LEU A 179 6.16 2.71 1.98
N PRO A 180 6.20 2.33 3.27
CA PRO A 180 7.01 3.00 4.27
C PRO A 180 8.48 3.01 3.84
N LEU A 181 8.97 4.17 3.39
CA LEU A 181 10.25 4.24 2.69
C LEU A 181 11.41 4.50 3.63
N MET A 182 11.25 5.32 4.66
CA MET A 182 12.38 5.83 5.43
C MET A 182 13.09 4.72 6.22
N GLY A 183 12.33 3.88 6.92
CA GLY A 183 12.87 2.72 7.63
C GLY A 183 13.48 1.69 6.68
N LEU A 184 12.86 1.49 5.50
CA LEU A 184 13.37 0.60 4.47
C LEU A 184 14.73 1.08 3.93
N LEU A 185 14.88 2.37 3.64
CA LEU A 185 16.18 2.92 3.18
C LEU A 185 17.27 2.77 4.24
N GLU A 186 16.94 2.96 5.51
CA GLU A 186 17.88 2.77 6.60
C GLU A 186 18.35 1.31 6.70
N LEU A 187 17.42 0.35 6.61
CA LEU A 187 17.77 -1.07 6.53
C LEU A 187 18.71 -1.37 5.36
N LEU A 188 18.39 -0.87 4.17
CA LEU A 188 19.20 -1.13 2.97
C LEU A 188 20.61 -0.54 3.09
N ARG A 189 20.78 0.64 3.74
CA ARG A 189 22.11 1.22 4.05
C ARG A 189 22.88 0.36 5.03
N GLN A 190 22.27 -0.09 6.12
CA GLN A 190 22.89 -0.96 7.12
C GLN A 190 23.45 -2.23 6.49
N HIS A 191 22.76 -2.75 5.48
CA HIS A 191 23.20 -3.92 4.73
C HIS A 191 24.03 -3.60 3.49
N ARG A 192 24.38 -2.33 3.23
CA ARG A 192 25.19 -1.86 2.08
C ARG A 192 24.57 -2.22 0.73
N GLU A 193 23.26 -2.32 0.65
CA GLU A 193 22.54 -2.52 -0.61
C GLU A 193 22.36 -1.20 -1.39
N ILE A 194 22.39 -0.07 -0.68
CA ILE A 194 22.45 1.28 -1.24
C ILE A 194 23.59 2.07 -0.57
N ALA A 195 24.01 3.15 -1.22
CA ALA A 195 25.05 4.03 -0.66
C ALA A 195 24.58 4.73 0.63
N SER A 196 25.50 4.91 1.57
CA SER A 196 25.30 5.65 2.83
C SER A 196 25.53 7.14 2.65
#